data_1f994f08d88cc47de8ab9a58bca4884f
#
_entry.id   1f994f08d88cc47de8ab9a58bca4884f
#
_cell.length_a   1.000
_cell.length_b   1.000
_cell.length_c   1.000
_cell.angle_alpha   90.00
_cell.angle_beta   90.00
_cell.angle_gamma   90.00
#
_symmetry.space_group_name_H-M   'P 1'
#
loop_
_entity.id
_entity.type
_entity.pdbx_description
1 polymer ?
#
loop_
_entity_poly.entity_id
_entity_poly.type
_entity_poly.pdbx_seq_one_letter_code
_entity_poly.pdbx_strand_id
1 'polypeptide(L)'
;MAETADQKKSTHRRRVRLLAPPAWWPLPAAALLGLAAGGAYGVLKAPEYAATSYVVAVPDDTTEPATALGFAQAYARIATSSSTLAYAQPRAGIGVQKLRTQVRAETSPESPMIAITGTSKSAGEAADIANAVADALSLSSNQAAKNTGVQLLLFNQAVAPTDPASASAALSGAVGLCAGGLLGGLWLLARPTASRRRADETGPEAPVETAGESAAEYASLPAQGEPAAAKEKESVR
;
A
#
# COMPACT_ATOMS: atom_id res chain seq x y z
N MET A 1 -5.52 -57.75 68.95
CA MET A 1 -5.02 -57.75 67.55
C MET A 1 -5.90 -56.83 66.78
N ALA A 2 -5.48 -55.60 66.62
CA ALA A 2 -6.21 -54.56 65.89
C ALA A 2 -5.38 -54.16 64.66
N GLU A 3 -5.90 -54.49 63.52
CA GLU A 3 -5.33 -54.15 62.22
C GLU A 3 -5.88 -52.79 61.79
N THR A 4 -5.03 -51.77 61.85
CA THR A 4 -5.31 -50.42 61.46
C THR A 4 -5.17 -50.30 59.94
N ALA A 5 -6.28 -50.21 59.25
CA ALA A 5 -6.36 -49.94 57.83
C ALA A 5 -5.94 -48.47 57.53
N ASP A 6 -4.79 -48.34 56.92
CA ASP A 6 -4.24 -47.09 56.40
C ASP A 6 -5.08 -46.59 55.19
N GLN A 7 -6.00 -45.66 55.44
CA GLN A 7 -6.79 -44.99 54.42
C GLN A 7 -5.96 -43.91 53.75
N LYS A 8 -5.26 -44.26 52.67
CA LYS A 8 -4.55 -43.36 51.78
C LYS A 8 -5.52 -42.41 51.10
N LYS A 9 -5.66 -41.22 51.68
CA LYS A 9 -6.44 -40.11 51.17
C LYS A 9 -5.86 -39.63 49.86
N SER A 10 -6.41 -40.09 48.73
CA SER A 10 -6.06 -39.59 47.41
C SER A 10 -6.60 -38.18 47.26
N THR A 11 -5.75 -37.19 47.40
CA THR A 11 -6.02 -35.80 47.04
C THR A 11 -6.21 -35.68 45.52
N HIS A 12 -7.45 -35.70 45.13
CA HIS A 12 -7.86 -35.43 43.77
C HIS A 12 -7.49 -33.96 43.46
N ARG A 13 -6.28 -33.73 42.98
CA ARG A 13 -5.91 -32.43 42.40
C ARG A 13 -6.84 -32.19 41.22
N ARG A 14 -7.91 -31.43 41.46
CA ARG A 14 -8.71 -30.79 40.40
C ARG A 14 -7.73 -29.97 39.52
N ARG A 15 -7.22 -30.60 38.45
CA ARG A 15 -6.58 -29.87 37.39
C ARG A 15 -7.66 -28.94 36.84
N VAL A 16 -7.57 -27.68 37.20
CA VAL A 16 -8.27 -26.62 36.48
C VAL A 16 -7.83 -26.79 35.03
N ARG A 17 -8.68 -27.37 34.21
CA ARG A 17 -8.53 -27.36 32.78
C ARG A 17 -8.69 -25.88 32.41
N LEU A 18 -7.58 -25.14 32.38
CA LEU A 18 -7.49 -23.91 31.61
C LEU A 18 -8.03 -24.29 30.23
N LEU A 19 -9.16 -23.70 29.86
CA LEU A 19 -9.76 -23.87 28.55
C LEU A 19 -8.65 -23.69 27.56
N ALA A 20 -8.18 -24.76 26.93
CA ALA A 20 -7.22 -24.67 25.85
C ALA A 20 -7.90 -23.83 24.76
N PRO A 21 -7.34 -22.67 24.39
CA PRO A 21 -7.96 -21.82 23.40
C PRO A 21 -8.15 -22.63 22.12
N PRO A 22 -9.29 -22.49 21.43
CA PRO A 22 -9.56 -23.19 20.19
C PRO A 22 -8.43 -22.94 19.18
N ALA A 23 -8.16 -23.90 18.31
CA ALA A 23 -7.02 -23.86 17.39
C ALA A 23 -6.97 -22.61 16.49
N TRP A 24 -8.09 -21.92 16.32
CA TRP A 24 -8.21 -20.68 15.54
C TRP A 24 -7.96 -19.39 16.34
N TRP A 25 -7.78 -19.48 17.68
CA TRP A 25 -7.52 -18.34 18.57
C TRP A 25 -6.36 -17.42 18.12
N PRO A 26 -5.26 -17.90 17.52
CA PRO A 26 -4.18 -17.02 17.08
C PRO A 26 -4.58 -16.05 15.97
N LEU A 27 -5.59 -16.37 15.18
CA LEU A 27 -6.07 -15.48 14.11
C LEU A 27 -6.68 -14.19 14.66
N PRO A 28 -7.70 -14.20 15.55
CA PRO A 28 -8.22 -12.97 16.14
C PRO A 28 -7.18 -12.25 17.02
N ALA A 29 -6.30 -12.99 17.70
CA ALA A 29 -5.23 -12.38 18.49
C ALA A 29 -4.24 -11.61 17.62
N ALA A 30 -3.81 -12.18 16.48
CA ALA A 30 -2.92 -11.51 15.53
C ALA A 30 -3.62 -10.30 14.85
N ALA A 31 -4.91 -10.42 14.52
CA ALA A 31 -5.70 -9.32 13.98
C ALA A 31 -5.83 -8.15 14.97
N LEU A 32 -6.12 -8.44 16.25
CA LEU A 32 -6.18 -7.42 17.30
C LEU A 32 -4.82 -6.77 17.58
N LEU A 33 -3.75 -7.54 17.58
CA LEU A 33 -2.39 -6.99 17.69
C LEU A 33 -2.06 -6.07 16.51
N GLY A 34 -2.42 -6.48 15.30
CA GLY A 34 -2.27 -5.65 14.10
C GLY A 34 -3.09 -4.36 14.19
N LEU A 35 -4.35 -4.44 14.64
CA LEU A 35 -5.21 -3.27 14.89
C LEU A 35 -4.58 -2.31 15.91
N ALA A 36 -4.11 -2.86 17.04
CA ALA A 36 -3.48 -2.06 18.09
C ALA A 36 -2.19 -1.39 17.60
N ALA A 37 -1.33 -2.12 16.91
CA ALA A 37 -0.08 -1.58 16.36
C ALA A 37 -0.33 -0.53 15.27
N GLY A 38 -1.26 -0.80 14.32
CA GLY A 38 -1.64 0.14 13.27
C GLY A 38 -2.34 1.38 13.82
N GLY A 39 -3.24 1.21 14.78
CA GLY A 39 -3.93 2.32 15.47
C GLY A 39 -2.95 3.19 16.27
N ALA A 40 -2.05 2.57 17.05
CA ALA A 40 -1.00 3.29 17.78
C ALA A 40 -0.10 4.10 16.83
N TYR A 41 0.33 3.50 15.72
CA TYR A 41 1.10 4.21 14.70
C TYR A 41 0.35 5.42 14.16
N GLY A 42 -0.95 5.25 13.82
CA GLY A 42 -1.77 6.34 13.29
C GLY A 42 -2.01 7.49 14.28
N VAL A 43 -2.01 7.21 15.59
CA VAL A 43 -2.13 8.24 16.64
C VAL A 43 -0.79 8.93 16.92
N LEU A 44 0.32 8.16 16.91
CA LEU A 44 1.64 8.71 17.21
C LEU A 44 2.23 9.52 16.04
N LYS A 45 1.84 9.21 14.79
CA LYS A 45 2.29 9.96 13.62
C LYS A 45 1.65 11.34 13.61
N ALA A 46 2.46 12.39 13.58
CA ALA A 46 1.96 13.75 13.45
C ALA A 46 1.12 13.91 12.16
N PRO A 47 -0.04 14.59 12.21
CA PRO A 47 -0.83 14.87 11.03
C PRO A 47 -0.05 15.72 10.03
N GLU A 48 -0.20 15.43 8.75
CA GLU A 48 0.34 16.21 7.64
C GLU A 48 -0.81 16.84 6.87
N TYR A 49 -0.69 18.13 6.58
CA TYR A 49 -1.64 18.91 5.79
C TYR A 49 -1.07 19.14 4.40
N ALA A 50 -1.94 19.12 3.38
CA ALA A 50 -1.58 19.39 2.00
C ALA A 50 -2.50 20.47 1.45
N ALA A 51 -1.93 21.52 0.88
CA ALA A 51 -2.66 22.59 0.24
C ALA A 51 -2.14 22.77 -1.18
N THR A 52 -3.02 23.07 -2.13
CA THR A 52 -2.68 23.16 -3.55
C THR A 52 -3.04 24.51 -4.14
N SER A 53 -2.06 25.16 -4.77
CA SER A 53 -2.23 26.33 -5.64
C SER A 53 -2.27 25.90 -7.10
N TYR A 54 -3.06 26.59 -7.91
CA TYR A 54 -3.16 26.33 -9.34
C TYR A 54 -2.64 27.49 -10.13
N VAL A 55 -1.75 27.21 -11.07
CA VAL A 55 -1.17 28.16 -12.01
C VAL A 55 -1.50 27.71 -13.42
N VAL A 56 -1.92 28.63 -14.29
CA VAL A 56 -2.29 28.35 -15.69
C VAL A 56 -1.28 28.99 -16.61
N ALA A 57 -0.81 28.25 -17.61
CA ALA A 57 -0.02 28.75 -18.69
C ALA A 57 -0.96 29.32 -19.79
N VAL A 58 -0.85 30.60 -20.03
CA VAL A 58 -1.66 31.32 -21.00
C VAL A 58 -0.77 31.77 -22.15
N PRO A 59 -1.05 31.35 -23.40
CA PRO A 59 -0.30 31.83 -24.59
C PRO A 59 -0.71 33.27 -24.86
N ASP A 60 0.19 34.04 -25.51
CA ASP A 60 -0.12 35.34 -26.06
C ASP A 60 -0.92 35.18 -27.38
N ASP A 61 -1.39 36.31 -27.94
CA ASP A 61 -2.23 36.33 -29.15
C ASP A 61 -1.51 35.77 -30.41
N THR A 62 -0.19 35.63 -30.35
CA THR A 62 0.63 35.16 -31.46
C THR A 62 1.09 33.71 -31.30
N THR A 63 0.87 33.11 -30.14
CA THR A 63 1.36 31.78 -29.79
C THR A 63 0.22 30.74 -29.86
N GLU A 64 0.51 29.62 -30.49
CA GLU A 64 -0.46 28.52 -30.62
C GLU A 64 -0.80 27.95 -29.26
N PRO A 65 -2.10 27.67 -28.96
CA PRO A 65 -2.55 27.14 -27.66
C PRO A 65 -1.85 25.82 -27.23
N ALA A 66 -1.49 24.96 -28.17
CA ALA A 66 -0.75 23.73 -27.91
C ALA A 66 0.64 23.99 -27.29
N THR A 67 1.24 25.13 -27.60
CA THR A 67 2.52 25.55 -27.03
C THR A 67 2.43 25.79 -25.53
N ALA A 68 1.32 26.36 -25.04
CA ALA A 68 1.09 26.58 -23.61
C ALA A 68 1.07 25.29 -22.83
N LEU A 69 0.52 24.21 -23.43
CA LEU A 69 0.52 22.87 -22.79
C LEU A 69 1.96 22.33 -22.61
N GLY A 70 2.80 22.46 -23.64
CA GLY A 70 4.22 22.07 -23.56
C GLY A 70 4.99 22.87 -22.52
N PHE A 71 4.77 24.19 -22.45
CA PHE A 71 5.38 25.05 -21.43
C PHE A 71 4.87 24.74 -20.03
N ALA A 72 3.58 24.41 -19.81
CA ALA A 72 3.06 23.99 -18.51
C ALA A 72 3.80 22.77 -17.99
N GLN A 73 4.03 21.76 -18.82
CA GLN A 73 4.80 20.57 -18.45
C GLN A 73 6.27 20.89 -18.13
N ALA A 74 6.89 21.77 -18.88
CA ALA A 74 8.27 22.22 -18.62
C ALA A 74 8.36 23.01 -17.30
N TYR A 75 7.45 23.94 -17.08
CA TYR A 75 7.40 24.76 -15.86
C TYR A 75 7.09 23.96 -14.61
N ALA A 76 6.26 22.91 -14.68
CA ALA A 76 6.04 22.01 -13.55
C ALA A 76 7.33 21.33 -13.09
N ARG A 77 8.21 20.95 -14.01
CA ARG A 77 9.53 20.38 -13.67
C ARG A 77 10.46 21.42 -13.04
N ILE A 78 10.37 22.67 -13.49
CA ILE A 78 11.17 23.78 -12.98
C ILE A 78 10.64 24.26 -11.62
N ALA A 79 9.36 24.10 -11.31
CA ALA A 79 8.74 24.50 -10.05
C ALA A 79 9.46 23.95 -8.81
N THR A 80 9.98 22.72 -8.90
CA THR A 80 10.74 22.07 -7.82
C THR A 80 12.25 22.26 -7.94
N SER A 81 12.74 23.07 -8.88
CA SER A 81 14.17 23.36 -9.03
C SER A 81 14.70 24.20 -7.86
N SER A 82 16.00 24.05 -7.57
CA SER A 82 16.63 24.80 -6.49
C SER A 82 16.55 26.31 -6.66
N SER A 83 16.55 26.80 -7.92
CA SER A 83 16.40 28.23 -8.23
C SER A 83 15.02 28.75 -7.87
N THR A 84 13.96 28.08 -8.32
CA THR A 84 12.57 28.47 -8.01
C THR A 84 12.33 28.41 -6.50
N LEU A 85 12.79 27.35 -5.82
CA LEU A 85 12.66 27.20 -4.37
C LEU A 85 13.46 28.27 -3.60
N ALA A 86 14.60 28.71 -4.13
CA ALA A 86 15.34 29.83 -3.52
C ALA A 86 14.56 31.15 -3.60
N TYR A 87 13.86 31.40 -4.71
CA TYR A 87 12.97 32.56 -4.83
C TYR A 87 11.73 32.46 -3.92
N ALA A 88 11.21 31.25 -3.71
CA ALA A 88 10.07 31.01 -2.80
C ALA A 88 10.44 31.10 -1.32
N GLN A 89 11.71 30.86 -0.95
CA GLN A 89 12.18 30.75 0.42
C GLN A 89 11.78 31.93 1.34
N PRO A 90 11.96 33.21 0.94
CA PRO A 90 11.63 34.34 1.83
C PRO A 90 10.15 34.39 2.21
N ARG A 91 9.27 33.97 1.31
CA ARG A 91 7.83 33.99 1.52
C ARG A 91 7.32 32.74 2.21
N ALA A 92 7.92 31.58 1.92
CA ALA A 92 7.59 30.30 2.58
C ALA A 92 8.12 30.23 4.03
N GLY A 93 9.10 31.06 4.40
CA GLY A 93 9.68 31.10 5.75
C GLY A 93 10.53 29.89 6.12
N ILE A 94 10.84 29.00 5.17
CA ILE A 94 11.59 27.75 5.40
C ILE A 94 12.70 27.59 4.37
N GLY A 95 13.78 26.89 4.76
CA GLY A 95 14.95 26.71 3.89
C GLY A 95 14.68 25.84 2.67
N VAL A 96 15.42 26.08 1.57
CA VAL A 96 15.29 25.39 0.26
C VAL A 96 15.30 23.87 0.38
N GLN A 97 16.14 23.31 1.25
CA GLN A 97 16.22 21.86 1.43
C GLN A 97 14.93 21.26 2.01
N LYS A 98 14.29 21.99 2.94
CA LYS A 98 13.01 21.58 3.51
C LYS A 98 11.89 21.76 2.49
N LEU A 99 11.86 22.89 1.77
CA LEU A 99 10.92 23.14 0.66
C LEU A 99 10.94 22.00 -0.37
N ARG A 100 12.12 21.53 -0.74
CA ARG A 100 12.28 20.48 -1.73
C ARG A 100 11.59 19.17 -1.36
N THR A 101 11.48 18.85 -0.07
CA THR A 101 10.80 17.67 0.43
C THR A 101 9.30 17.87 0.63
N GLN A 102 8.86 19.11 0.71
CA GLN A 102 7.49 19.50 1.05
C GLN A 102 6.69 20.02 -0.15
N VAL A 103 7.33 20.21 -1.32
CA VAL A 103 6.67 20.70 -2.53
C VAL A 103 6.59 19.64 -3.61
N ARG A 104 5.42 19.54 -4.22
CA ARG A 104 5.18 18.76 -5.44
C ARG A 104 4.52 19.64 -6.47
N ALA A 105 4.89 19.46 -7.74
CA ALA A 105 4.26 20.11 -8.87
C ALA A 105 3.84 19.05 -9.90
N GLU A 106 2.59 19.10 -10.29
CA GLU A 106 1.97 18.15 -11.21
C GLU A 106 1.21 18.88 -12.31
N THR A 107 1.15 18.30 -13.49
CA THR A 107 0.36 18.81 -14.63
C THR A 107 -0.46 17.69 -15.23
N SER A 108 -1.60 18.05 -15.85
CA SER A 108 -2.34 17.14 -16.71
C SER A 108 -1.83 17.24 -18.15
N PRO A 109 -1.72 16.12 -18.88
CA PRO A 109 -1.37 16.16 -20.31
C PRO A 109 -2.38 16.93 -21.19
N GLU A 110 -3.60 17.10 -20.71
CA GLU A 110 -4.71 17.71 -21.45
C GLU A 110 -5.01 19.15 -21.01
N SER A 111 -4.33 19.66 -19.99
CA SER A 111 -4.60 20.98 -19.44
C SER A 111 -3.31 21.77 -19.22
N PRO A 112 -3.26 23.06 -19.63
CA PRO A 112 -2.13 23.94 -19.38
C PRO A 112 -2.06 24.40 -17.91
N MET A 113 -2.64 23.63 -16.99
CA MET A 113 -2.70 23.94 -15.57
C MET A 113 -1.61 23.17 -14.80
N ILE A 114 -0.96 23.87 -13.89
CA ILE A 114 0.06 23.34 -12.98
C ILE A 114 -0.52 23.37 -11.57
N ALA A 115 -0.63 22.21 -10.95
CA ALA A 115 -0.99 22.06 -9.54
C ALA A 115 0.28 22.05 -8.70
N ILE A 116 0.44 23.00 -7.79
CA ILE A 116 1.57 23.11 -6.88
C ILE A 116 1.07 22.82 -5.48
N THR A 117 1.46 21.68 -4.93
CA THR A 117 1.05 21.21 -3.59
C THR A 117 2.18 21.39 -2.60
N GLY A 118 1.88 22.12 -1.54
CA GLY A 118 2.72 22.26 -0.35
C GLY A 118 2.24 21.33 0.75
N THR A 119 3.16 20.67 1.46
CA THR A 119 2.85 19.77 2.59
C THR A 119 3.57 20.25 3.84
N SER A 120 2.86 20.28 4.97
CA SER A 120 3.43 20.62 6.27
C SER A 120 2.64 20.00 7.42
N LYS A 121 3.20 20.08 8.64
CA LYS A 121 2.50 19.74 9.89
C LYS A 121 1.45 20.78 10.29
N SER A 122 1.48 21.96 9.70
CA SER A 122 0.52 23.04 9.90
C SER A 122 -0.22 23.33 8.61
N ALA A 123 -1.56 23.45 8.69
CA ALA A 123 -2.41 23.76 7.55
C ALA A 123 -2.06 25.11 6.88
N GLY A 124 -1.79 26.13 7.69
CA GLY A 124 -1.38 27.44 7.19
C GLY A 124 -0.03 27.39 6.48
N GLU A 125 0.98 26.74 7.09
CA GLU A 125 2.31 26.60 6.48
C GLU A 125 2.24 25.82 5.15
N ALA A 126 1.37 24.80 5.04
CA ALA A 126 1.17 24.07 3.78
C ALA A 126 0.65 25.00 2.67
N ALA A 127 -0.32 25.86 2.97
CA ALA A 127 -0.86 26.83 2.04
C ALA A 127 0.19 27.92 1.68
N ASP A 128 0.93 28.41 2.65
CA ASP A 128 1.99 29.42 2.44
C ASP A 128 3.10 28.86 1.53
N ILE A 129 3.50 27.60 1.73
CA ILE A 129 4.48 26.93 0.88
C ILE A 129 3.98 26.84 -0.57
N ALA A 130 2.74 26.35 -0.78
CA ALA A 130 2.18 26.21 -2.11
C ALA A 130 2.10 27.57 -2.84
N ASN A 131 1.60 28.59 -2.14
CA ASN A 131 1.46 29.95 -2.67
C ASN A 131 2.82 30.59 -2.95
N ALA A 132 3.79 30.44 -2.06
CA ALA A 132 5.14 30.99 -2.25
C ALA A 132 5.82 30.42 -3.49
N VAL A 133 5.68 29.12 -3.73
CA VAL A 133 6.28 28.46 -4.90
C VAL A 133 5.51 28.84 -6.19
N ALA A 134 4.19 28.93 -6.13
CA ALA A 134 3.37 29.38 -7.27
C ALA A 134 3.73 30.79 -7.72
N ASP A 135 3.89 31.72 -6.74
CA ASP A 135 4.32 33.09 -7.04
C ASP A 135 5.74 33.15 -7.58
N ALA A 136 6.67 32.41 -6.97
CA ALA A 136 8.06 32.36 -7.42
C ALA A 136 8.17 31.82 -8.86
N LEU A 137 7.41 30.77 -9.17
CA LEU A 137 7.35 30.19 -10.51
C LEU A 137 6.76 31.19 -11.50
N SER A 138 5.63 31.83 -11.18
CA SER A 138 4.97 32.82 -12.04
C SER A 138 5.87 34.01 -12.28
N LEU A 139 6.55 34.49 -11.25
CA LEU A 139 7.46 35.64 -11.36
C LEU A 139 8.66 35.31 -12.29
N SER A 140 9.30 34.15 -12.07
CA SER A 140 10.47 33.73 -12.84
C SER A 140 10.13 33.44 -14.31
N SER A 141 8.99 32.80 -14.59
CA SER A 141 8.55 32.48 -15.95
C SER A 141 8.08 33.73 -16.71
N ASN A 142 7.40 34.67 -16.04
CA ASN A 142 6.93 35.89 -16.67
C ASN A 142 8.07 36.84 -17.05
N GLN A 143 9.25 36.72 -16.45
CA GLN A 143 10.45 37.40 -16.94
C GLN A 143 10.87 36.92 -18.33
N ALA A 144 10.62 35.66 -18.67
CA ALA A 144 10.91 35.08 -19.98
C ALA A 144 9.72 35.11 -20.94
N ALA A 145 8.56 35.63 -20.53
CA ALA A 145 7.31 35.57 -21.30
C ALA A 145 7.42 36.23 -22.70
N LYS A 146 8.18 37.33 -22.79
CA LYS A 146 8.43 38.01 -24.10
C LYS A 146 9.16 37.11 -25.13
N ASN A 147 9.95 36.15 -24.64
CA ASN A 147 10.70 35.24 -25.49
C ASN A 147 9.98 33.92 -25.73
N THR A 148 9.10 33.51 -24.82
CA THR A 148 8.39 32.25 -24.88
C THR A 148 6.98 32.36 -25.44
N GLY A 149 6.41 33.57 -25.46
CA GLY A 149 5.00 33.80 -25.85
C GLY A 149 3.99 33.21 -24.85
N VAL A 150 4.44 32.77 -23.66
CA VAL A 150 3.57 32.13 -22.63
C VAL A 150 3.77 32.80 -21.30
N GLN A 151 2.65 33.16 -20.64
CA GLN A 151 2.63 33.75 -19.31
C GLN A 151 2.04 32.75 -18.32
N LEU A 152 2.52 32.76 -17.11
CA LEU A 152 1.93 32.01 -15.98
C LEU A 152 1.05 32.95 -15.15
N LEU A 153 -0.22 32.59 -15.06
CA LEU A 153 -1.17 33.29 -14.19
C LEU A 153 -1.55 32.41 -13.01
N LEU A 154 -1.50 33.00 -11.81
CA LEU A 154 -2.02 32.35 -10.62
C LEU A 154 -3.55 32.30 -10.73
N PHE A 155 -4.10 31.09 -10.92
CA PHE A 155 -5.53 30.89 -11.11
C PHE A 155 -6.27 30.77 -9.77
N ASN A 156 -5.69 29.97 -8.84
CA ASN A 156 -6.27 29.81 -7.51
C ASN A 156 -5.16 29.65 -6.47
N GLN A 157 -5.28 30.42 -5.39
CA GLN A 157 -4.38 30.30 -4.24
C GLN A 157 -4.76 29.13 -3.36
N ALA A 158 -3.76 28.49 -2.77
CA ALA A 158 -3.98 27.48 -1.74
C ALA A 158 -4.59 28.12 -0.51
N VAL A 159 -5.61 27.47 0.03
CA VAL A 159 -6.23 27.79 1.31
C VAL A 159 -5.84 26.75 2.33
N ALA A 160 -5.68 27.16 3.58
CA ALA A 160 -5.37 26.22 4.66
C ALA A 160 -6.46 25.14 4.78
N PRO A 161 -6.14 23.85 4.62
CA PRO A 161 -7.11 22.78 4.72
C PRO A 161 -7.58 22.57 6.16
N THR A 162 -8.83 22.17 6.34
CA THR A 162 -9.41 21.84 7.64
C THR A 162 -9.01 20.45 8.10
N ASP A 163 -8.84 19.53 7.16
CA ASP A 163 -8.55 18.13 7.43
C ASP A 163 -7.12 17.75 7.04
N PRO A 164 -6.46 16.89 7.82
CA PRO A 164 -5.14 16.40 7.46
C PRO A 164 -5.20 15.45 6.24
N ALA A 165 -4.22 15.57 5.36
CA ALA A 165 -4.05 14.69 4.20
C ALA A 165 -3.45 13.32 4.58
N SER A 166 -2.88 13.20 5.78
CA SER A 166 -2.35 11.92 6.27
C SER A 166 -3.48 10.95 6.63
N ALA A 167 -3.20 9.64 6.50
CA ALA A 167 -4.15 8.59 6.86
C ALA A 167 -4.60 8.71 8.31
N SER A 168 -5.91 8.62 8.55
CA SER A 168 -6.46 8.64 9.90
C SER A 168 -6.02 7.41 10.71
N ALA A 169 -6.05 7.54 12.05
CA ALA A 169 -5.75 6.44 12.96
C ALA A 169 -6.68 5.23 12.72
N ALA A 170 -7.94 5.49 12.34
CA ALA A 170 -8.91 4.45 12.01
C ALA A 170 -8.48 3.66 10.76
N LEU A 171 -8.04 4.36 9.70
CA LEU A 171 -7.56 3.72 8.47
C LEU A 171 -6.27 2.93 8.74
N SER A 172 -5.33 3.51 9.48
CA SER A 172 -4.08 2.82 9.88
C SER A 172 -4.37 1.57 10.72
N GLY A 173 -5.34 1.64 11.63
CA GLY A 173 -5.80 0.50 12.42
C GLY A 173 -6.44 -0.59 11.54
N ALA A 174 -7.29 -0.21 10.58
CA ALA A 174 -7.92 -1.16 9.66
C ALA A 174 -6.87 -1.91 8.81
N VAL A 175 -5.87 -1.18 8.27
CA VAL A 175 -4.75 -1.79 7.54
C VAL A 175 -3.95 -2.74 8.44
N GLY A 176 -3.68 -2.32 9.68
CA GLY A 176 -3.00 -3.15 10.68
C GLY A 176 -3.78 -4.44 10.99
N LEU A 177 -5.11 -4.34 11.15
CA LEU A 177 -6.00 -5.47 11.37
C LEU A 177 -5.94 -6.46 10.20
N CYS A 178 -6.01 -5.98 8.96
CA CYS A 178 -5.91 -6.83 7.78
C CYS A 178 -4.54 -7.52 7.69
N ALA A 179 -3.46 -6.79 7.91
CA ALA A 179 -2.11 -7.34 7.90
C ALA A 179 -1.91 -8.38 9.01
N GLY A 180 -2.37 -8.08 10.23
CA GLY A 180 -2.33 -9.00 11.36
C GLY A 180 -3.16 -10.27 11.12
N GLY A 181 -4.35 -10.11 10.53
CA GLY A 181 -5.21 -11.22 10.14
C GLY A 181 -4.58 -12.14 9.10
N LEU A 182 -3.93 -11.56 8.08
CA LEU A 182 -3.18 -12.32 7.06
C LEU A 182 -2.01 -13.10 7.67
N LEU A 183 -1.21 -12.47 8.53
CA LEU A 183 -0.09 -13.13 9.21
C LEU A 183 -0.58 -14.24 10.13
N GLY A 184 -1.66 -13.99 10.89
CA GLY A 184 -2.29 -15.00 11.76
C GLY A 184 -2.86 -16.18 10.98
N GLY A 185 -3.49 -15.91 9.83
CA GLY A 185 -4.01 -16.93 8.91
C GLY A 185 -2.90 -17.77 8.29
N LEU A 186 -1.83 -17.13 7.81
CA LEU A 186 -0.68 -17.81 7.24
C LEU A 186 0.03 -18.70 8.28
N TRP A 187 0.17 -18.20 9.51
CA TRP A 187 0.74 -18.99 10.59
C TRP A 187 -0.13 -20.19 10.97
N LEU A 188 -1.46 -20.04 10.95
CA LEU A 188 -2.39 -21.13 11.17
C LEU A 188 -2.28 -22.20 10.08
N LEU A 189 -2.11 -21.78 8.82
CA LEU A 189 -1.94 -22.67 7.66
C LEU A 189 -0.59 -23.40 7.69
N ALA A 190 0.46 -22.72 8.15
CA ALA A 190 1.80 -23.29 8.26
C ALA A 190 1.97 -24.25 9.45
N ARG A 191 1.04 -24.27 10.41
CA ARG A 191 1.09 -25.25 11.51
C ARG A 191 0.83 -26.66 10.99
N PRO A 192 1.76 -27.59 11.17
CA PRO A 192 1.48 -29.00 10.89
C PRO A 192 0.36 -29.48 11.82
N THR A 193 -0.75 -29.90 11.23
CA THR A 193 -1.85 -30.53 11.96
C THR A 193 -1.37 -31.87 12.49
N ALA A 194 -0.83 -31.87 13.69
CA ALA A 194 -0.39 -33.07 14.42
C ALA A 194 -1.54 -34.05 14.75
N SER A 195 -2.75 -33.73 14.32
CA SER A 195 -3.98 -34.48 14.66
C SER A 195 -4.35 -35.57 13.64
N ARG A 196 -3.71 -35.62 12.47
CA ARG A 196 -4.06 -36.64 11.44
C ARG A 196 -3.30 -37.96 11.56
N ARG A 197 -2.21 -38.02 12.36
CA ARG A 197 -1.41 -39.25 12.49
C ARG A 197 -1.91 -40.24 13.56
N ARG A 198 -2.94 -39.89 14.34
CA ARG A 198 -3.47 -40.77 15.39
C ARG A 198 -4.71 -41.58 14.98
N ALA A 199 -5.23 -41.34 13.78
CA ALA A 199 -6.39 -42.08 13.27
C ALA A 199 -6.01 -43.28 12.39
N ASP A 200 -4.75 -43.40 11.97
CA ASP A 200 -4.30 -44.48 11.09
C ASP A 200 -3.58 -45.63 11.81
N GLU A 201 -3.38 -45.52 13.14
CA GLU A 201 -2.73 -46.59 13.93
C GLU A 201 -3.70 -47.50 14.71
N THR A 202 -5.00 -47.39 14.47
CA THR A 202 -5.96 -48.34 15.03
C THR A 202 -6.82 -48.90 13.88
N GLY A 203 -6.16 -49.57 12.95
CA GLY A 203 -6.80 -50.49 12.04
C GLY A 203 -6.94 -51.85 12.75
N PRO A 204 -8.11 -52.46 12.75
CA PRO A 204 -8.26 -53.84 13.30
C PRO A 204 -7.52 -54.82 12.44
N GLU A 205 -6.63 -55.56 13.06
CA GLU A 205 -6.01 -56.76 12.56
C GLU A 205 -7.14 -57.76 12.19
N ALA A 206 -7.32 -58.03 10.90
CA ALA A 206 -8.17 -59.11 10.41
C ALA A 206 -7.31 -60.22 9.83
N PRO A 207 -7.68 -61.50 10.03
CA PRO A 207 -6.81 -62.65 9.86
C PRO A 207 -6.49 -62.97 8.41
N VAL A 208 -5.28 -63.47 8.25
CA VAL A 208 -4.78 -64.11 7.03
C VAL A 208 -5.64 -65.29 6.66
N GLU A 209 -6.28 -65.27 5.53
CA GLU A 209 -6.76 -66.49 4.84
C GLU A 209 -6.17 -66.59 3.45
N THR A 210 -5.43 -67.65 3.34
CA THR A 210 -4.69 -68.16 2.16
C THR A 210 -5.67 -68.68 1.13
N ALA A 211 -5.57 -68.29 -0.12
CA ALA A 211 -5.82 -69.11 -1.30
C ALA A 211 -5.76 -68.21 -2.54
N GLY A 212 -4.80 -68.39 -3.40
CA GLY A 212 -4.92 -69.27 -4.56
C GLY A 212 -5.18 -68.46 -5.85
N GLU A 213 -4.08 -68.25 -6.59
CA GLU A 213 -4.04 -68.49 -8.03
C GLU A 213 -5.19 -68.00 -8.95
N SER A 214 -4.94 -67.05 -9.80
CA SER A 214 -5.16 -67.15 -11.24
C SER A 214 -4.65 -65.92 -12.00
N ALA A 215 -3.64 -66.16 -12.69
CA ALA A 215 -3.16 -65.74 -13.97
C ALA A 215 -4.06 -64.86 -14.89
N ALA A 216 -3.32 -63.97 -15.50
CA ALA A 216 -3.37 -63.66 -16.92
C ALA A 216 -4.40 -62.65 -17.44
N GLU A 217 -3.81 -61.85 -18.23
CA GLU A 217 -4.32 -61.28 -19.47
C GLU A 217 -5.11 -59.97 -19.39
N TYR A 218 -4.45 -58.91 -19.77
CA TYR A 218 -4.64 -58.22 -21.03
C TYR A 218 -3.55 -57.14 -21.21
N ALA A 219 -2.60 -57.55 -22.02
CA ALA A 219 -1.76 -56.60 -22.76
C ALA A 219 -2.57 -55.98 -23.88
N SER A 220 -2.13 -54.86 -24.28
CA SER A 220 -2.16 -54.24 -25.64
C SER A 220 -2.79 -52.85 -25.69
N LEU A 221 -1.95 -51.84 -25.70
CA LEU A 221 -1.66 -50.84 -26.76
C LEU A 221 -2.77 -50.53 -27.79
N PRO A 222 -2.81 -49.32 -28.42
CA PRO A 222 -1.64 -48.58 -28.87
C PRO A 222 -1.68 -47.03 -28.71
N ALA A 223 -0.49 -46.49 -28.80
CA ALA A 223 -0.20 -45.09 -29.13
C ALA A 223 -0.60 -44.76 -30.57
N GLN A 224 -1.13 -43.58 -30.78
CA GLN A 224 -1.15 -42.80 -32.03
C GLN A 224 -1.68 -41.43 -31.67
N GLY A 225 -1.14 -40.31 -32.07
CA GLY A 225 -0.20 -39.97 -33.07
C GLY A 225 -0.14 -38.43 -33.05
N GLU A 226 1.04 -37.91 -32.99
CA GLU A 226 1.31 -36.59 -33.53
C GLU A 226 1.23 -36.71 -35.07
N PRO A 227 0.77 -35.70 -35.84
CA PRO A 227 1.74 -34.77 -36.34
C PRO A 227 1.25 -33.36 -36.75
N ALA A 228 2.26 -32.48 -36.83
CA ALA A 228 2.60 -31.61 -37.94
C ALA A 228 1.86 -30.26 -38.11
N ALA A 229 2.54 -29.18 -37.82
CA ALA A 229 3.05 -28.14 -38.74
C ALA A 229 2.26 -27.88 -40.03
N ALA A 230 1.82 -26.63 -40.15
CA ALA A 230 1.75 -25.81 -41.37
C ALA A 230 1.73 -24.33 -40.91
N LYS A 231 2.73 -23.50 -41.07
CA LYS A 231 3.25 -22.80 -42.26
C LYS A 231 2.14 -22.33 -43.19
N GLU A 232 1.96 -21.03 -43.17
CA GLU A 232 1.80 -20.14 -44.35
C GLU A 232 1.67 -18.70 -43.83
N LYS A 233 2.61 -17.84 -44.02
CA LYS A 233 3.02 -17.06 -45.18
C LYS A 233 1.94 -16.14 -45.72
N GLU A 234 2.38 -14.89 -45.75
CA GLU A 234 2.16 -13.86 -46.81
C GLU A 234 0.82 -13.14 -46.72
N SER A 235 0.67 -11.85 -46.92
CA SER A 235 1.35 -10.87 -47.79
C SER A 235 0.67 -9.51 -47.57
N VAL A 236 1.50 -8.47 -47.51
CA VAL A 236 1.40 -7.23 -48.30
C VAL A 236 0.01 -6.56 -48.51
N ARG A 237 -0.18 -5.42 -47.87
CA ARG A 237 -0.31 -4.12 -48.55
C ARG A 237 -0.41 -2.96 -47.56
#